data_7a5a13b6b8dba785f4415852882e9860
#
_entry.id   7a5a13b6b8dba785f4415852882e9860
#
_cell.length_a   1.000
_cell.length_b   1.000
_cell.length_c   1.000
_cell.angle_alpha   90.00
_cell.angle_beta   90.00
_cell.angle_gamma   90.00
#
_symmetry.space_group_name_H-M   'P 1'
#
loop_
_entity.id
_entity.type
_entity.pdbx_description
1 polymer ?
#
loop_
_entity_poly.entity_id
_entity_poly.type
_entity_poly.pdbx_seq_one_letter_code
_entity_poly.pdbx_strand_id
1 'polypeptide(L)'
;MSTKKLQAFYKSRVWENFIERLRYERTGEDGTLVCEHCGRPIIRKYDCIGHHLTELTDNNVDDYNVSLNPSNIALVHFRCHNEIHKRFGYSAREPQHVYIVYGSPCAGKAEWVADVAEPGDIVLNIDRLWAAIRADKCGAYEKPSEIKQNVFALRDNLIDMIRVRRGRWNNAYIIGGYPLEGERERLAEMVSADKIIFIDTPKDLCILKAKSISPDMEKYVVEWFDRHTTPRSV
;
A
#
# COMPACT_ATOMS: atom_id res chain seq x y z
N MET A 1 -4.70 -9.28 32.53
CA MET A 1 -5.71 -8.17 32.54
C MET A 1 -5.00 -6.92 33.01
N SER A 2 -5.23 -5.78 32.34
CA SER A 2 -4.64 -4.51 32.79
C SER A 2 -5.30 -4.06 34.07
N THR A 3 -4.49 -3.70 35.09
CA THR A 3 -4.96 -3.23 36.38
C THR A 3 -5.60 -1.84 36.30
N LYS A 4 -6.34 -1.43 37.33
CA LYS A 4 -6.92 -0.07 37.36
C LYS A 4 -5.83 1.01 37.31
N LYS A 5 -4.66 0.75 37.90
CA LYS A 5 -3.51 1.67 37.92
C LYS A 5 -2.94 1.88 36.50
N LEU A 6 -2.69 0.80 35.77
CA LEU A 6 -2.22 0.85 34.38
C LEU A 6 -3.24 1.50 33.46
N GLN A 7 -4.53 1.20 33.64
CA GLN A 7 -5.58 1.86 32.86
C GLN A 7 -5.63 3.37 33.11
N ALA A 8 -5.45 3.82 34.36
CA ALA A 8 -5.39 5.24 34.69
C ALA A 8 -4.18 5.92 34.02
N PHE A 9 -3.01 5.28 34.04
CA PHE A 9 -1.80 5.77 33.37
C PHE A 9 -2.02 5.96 31.87
N TYR A 10 -2.50 4.94 31.16
CA TYR A 10 -2.72 4.99 29.71
C TYR A 10 -3.82 5.97 29.27
N LYS A 11 -4.72 6.38 30.18
CA LYS A 11 -5.73 7.42 29.96
C LYS A 11 -5.30 8.81 30.43
N SER A 12 -4.09 8.95 30.97
CA SER A 12 -3.60 10.22 31.51
C SER A 12 -3.17 11.17 30.38
N ARG A 13 -3.35 12.47 30.61
CA ARG A 13 -2.83 13.51 29.69
C ARG A 13 -1.30 13.46 29.57
N VAL A 14 -0.62 13.00 30.62
CA VAL A 14 0.84 12.86 30.61
C VAL A 14 1.26 11.84 29.56
N TRP A 15 0.62 10.69 29.52
CA TRP A 15 0.86 9.67 28.49
C TRP A 15 0.49 10.15 27.09
N GLU A 16 -0.69 10.76 26.93
CA GLU A 16 -1.13 11.29 25.65
C GLU A 16 -0.14 12.32 25.06
N ASN A 17 0.27 13.30 25.88
CA ASN A 17 1.25 14.32 25.46
C ASN A 17 2.62 13.71 25.15
N PHE A 18 3.03 12.70 25.90
CA PHE A 18 4.29 12.01 25.68
C PHE A 18 4.30 11.27 24.32
N ILE A 19 3.23 10.56 23.99
CA ILE A 19 3.10 9.90 22.67
C ILE A 19 3.00 10.91 21.54
N GLU A 20 2.27 12.01 21.68
CA GLU A 20 2.22 13.08 20.68
C GLU A 20 3.61 13.65 20.40
N ARG A 21 4.40 13.91 21.44
CA ARG A 21 5.79 14.38 21.29
C ARG A 21 6.64 13.37 20.54
N LEU A 22 6.59 12.07 20.91
CA LEU A 22 7.35 11.02 20.24
C LEU A 22 6.97 10.88 18.77
N ARG A 23 5.69 11.01 18.45
CA ARG A 23 5.23 11.00 17.06
C ARG A 23 5.84 12.13 16.26
N TYR A 24 5.84 13.35 16.81
CA TYR A 24 6.45 14.51 16.18
C TYR A 24 7.97 14.31 15.98
N GLU A 25 8.67 13.87 17.03
CA GLU A 25 10.13 13.67 17.02
C GLU A 25 10.58 12.56 16.04
N ARG A 26 9.74 11.53 15.80
CA ARG A 26 10.05 10.37 14.95
C ARG A 26 9.44 10.44 13.56
N THR A 27 8.69 11.49 13.25
CA THR A 27 8.23 11.76 11.90
C THR A 27 9.41 12.25 11.06
N GLY A 28 9.68 11.58 9.94
CA GLY A 28 10.73 11.94 9.02
C GLY A 28 10.53 13.30 8.36
N GLU A 29 11.55 13.82 7.70
CA GLU A 29 11.51 15.10 6.97
C GLU A 29 10.45 15.11 5.87
N ASP A 30 10.11 13.94 5.34
CA ASP A 30 9.04 13.70 4.36
C ASP A 30 7.62 13.72 4.97
N GLY A 31 7.50 13.94 6.28
CA GLY A 31 6.25 13.90 7.03
C GLY A 31 5.75 12.48 7.32
N THR A 32 6.55 11.45 7.08
CA THR A 32 6.15 10.05 7.26
C THR A 32 6.58 9.52 8.64
N LEU A 33 5.63 9.01 9.42
CA LEU A 33 5.90 8.24 10.62
C LEU A 33 5.90 6.74 10.26
N VAL A 34 6.98 6.04 10.58
CA VAL A 34 7.15 4.63 10.26
C VAL A 34 6.90 3.74 11.48
N CYS A 35 6.19 2.64 11.30
CA CYS A 35 5.97 1.64 12.34
C CYS A 35 7.27 0.89 12.66
N GLU A 36 7.72 0.95 13.92
CA GLU A 36 8.99 0.36 14.35
C GLU A 36 8.97 -1.18 14.39
N HIS A 37 7.78 -1.80 14.25
CA HIS A 37 7.66 -3.27 14.18
C HIS A 37 7.71 -3.80 12.75
N CYS A 38 6.96 -3.19 11.81
CA CYS A 38 6.82 -3.72 10.45
C CYS A 38 7.45 -2.83 9.35
N GLY A 39 8.06 -1.70 9.70
CA GLY A 39 8.72 -0.78 8.77
C GLY A 39 7.80 0.01 7.83
N ARG A 40 6.47 -0.10 7.98
CA ARG A 40 5.49 0.55 7.10
C ARG A 40 5.00 1.88 7.66
N PRO A 41 4.56 2.83 6.79
CA PRO A 41 4.03 4.11 7.22
C PRO A 41 2.79 3.99 8.11
N ILE A 42 2.74 4.76 9.19
CA ILE A 42 1.56 4.95 10.04
C ILE A 42 0.85 6.22 9.57
N ILE A 43 -0.26 6.07 8.85
CA ILE A 43 -0.93 7.22 8.20
C ILE A 43 -1.97 7.87 9.11
N ARG A 44 -2.62 7.07 9.94
CA ARG A 44 -3.72 7.56 10.77
C ARG A 44 -3.30 7.65 12.23
N LYS A 45 -3.59 8.80 12.84
CA LYS A 45 -3.24 9.05 14.24
C LYS A 45 -3.75 7.95 15.18
N TYR A 46 -4.96 7.48 14.98
CA TYR A 46 -5.58 6.45 15.81
C TYR A 46 -4.98 5.05 15.62
N ASP A 47 -4.23 4.82 14.53
CA ASP A 47 -3.54 3.56 14.27
C ASP A 47 -2.12 3.54 14.87
N CYS A 48 -1.67 4.66 15.44
CA CYS A 48 -0.38 4.76 16.10
C CYS A 48 -0.50 4.46 17.59
N ILE A 49 0.09 3.35 18.03
CA ILE A 49 0.10 2.90 19.44
C ILE A 49 1.53 2.98 19.98
N GLY A 50 1.70 3.60 21.15
CA GLY A 50 2.93 3.51 21.91
C GLY A 50 3.00 2.16 22.63
N HIS A 51 3.96 1.33 22.24
CA HIS A 51 4.21 0.02 22.84
C HIS A 51 5.43 0.08 23.76
N HIS A 52 5.27 -0.32 25.01
CA HIS A 52 6.40 -0.43 25.95
C HIS A 52 7.21 -1.70 25.66
N LEU A 53 8.52 -1.55 25.39
CA LEU A 53 9.43 -2.67 25.16
C LEU A 53 9.64 -3.45 26.46
N THR A 54 9.85 -2.73 27.59
CA THR A 54 9.78 -3.28 28.93
C THR A 54 8.36 -3.13 29.46
N GLU A 55 7.63 -4.22 29.65
CA GLU A 55 6.23 -4.22 30.05
C GLU A 55 6.00 -3.41 31.33
N LEU A 56 4.96 -2.56 31.32
CA LEU A 56 4.52 -1.86 32.51
C LEU A 56 3.73 -2.77 33.43
N THR A 57 4.08 -2.67 34.71
CA THR A 57 3.42 -3.34 35.84
C THR A 57 2.99 -2.30 36.89
N ASP A 58 2.20 -2.70 37.88
CA ASP A 58 1.84 -1.82 38.98
C ASP A 58 3.05 -1.32 39.78
N ASN A 59 4.17 -2.06 39.71
CA ASN A 59 5.38 -1.73 40.45
C ASN A 59 6.29 -0.71 39.75
N ASN A 60 6.24 -0.64 38.40
CA ASN A 60 7.14 0.24 37.65
C ASN A 60 6.43 1.36 36.88
N VAL A 61 5.10 1.43 36.88
CA VAL A 61 4.33 2.44 36.15
C VAL A 61 4.58 3.88 36.62
N ASP A 62 4.92 4.03 37.92
CA ASP A 62 5.24 5.34 38.51
C ASP A 62 6.72 5.72 38.30
N ASP A 63 7.56 4.80 37.84
CA ASP A 63 8.94 5.11 37.46
C ASP A 63 8.96 5.69 36.03
N TYR A 64 9.15 7.00 35.93
CA TYR A 64 9.19 7.71 34.65
C TYR A 64 10.39 7.33 33.79
N ASN A 65 11.46 6.76 34.36
CA ASN A 65 12.55 6.19 33.57
C ASN A 65 12.13 4.91 32.82
N VAL A 66 11.03 4.31 33.21
CA VAL A 66 10.43 3.14 32.54
C VAL A 66 9.20 3.56 31.75
N SER A 67 8.25 4.26 32.38
CA SER A 67 6.92 4.52 31.84
C SER A 67 6.88 5.65 30.80
N LEU A 68 7.79 6.64 30.90
CA LEU A 68 7.89 7.79 29.98
C LEU A 68 9.28 7.91 29.33
N ASN A 69 10.01 6.82 29.24
CA ASN A 69 11.31 6.76 28.59
C ASN A 69 11.15 6.58 27.08
N PRO A 70 11.62 7.53 26.25
CA PRO A 70 11.55 7.42 24.78
C PRO A 70 12.16 6.11 24.24
N SER A 71 13.29 5.66 24.82
CA SER A 71 13.97 4.44 24.40
C SER A 71 13.23 3.15 24.78
N ASN A 72 12.25 3.23 25.69
CA ASN A 72 11.41 2.10 26.08
C ASN A 72 10.08 2.06 25.31
N ILE A 73 9.85 2.98 24.37
CA ILE A 73 8.61 3.04 23.61
C ILE A 73 8.89 2.81 22.13
N ALA A 74 8.17 1.86 21.53
CA ALA A 74 8.07 1.72 20.07
C ALA A 74 6.73 2.27 19.58
N LEU A 75 6.75 3.08 18.52
CA LEU A 75 5.53 3.52 17.86
C LEU A 75 5.15 2.49 16.80
N VAL A 76 4.01 1.84 16.99
CA VAL A 76 3.57 0.72 16.14
C VAL A 76 2.12 0.87 15.71
N HIS A 77 1.73 0.21 14.61
CA HIS A 77 0.32 0.11 14.26
C HIS A 77 -0.47 -0.61 15.35
N PHE A 78 -1.73 -0.29 15.51
CA PHE A 78 -2.67 -1.02 16.38
C PHE A 78 -2.64 -2.54 16.12
N ARG A 79 -2.57 -2.93 14.85
CA ARG A 79 -2.43 -4.33 14.45
C ARG A 79 -1.11 -4.94 14.95
N CYS A 80 0.01 -4.27 14.71
CA CYS A 80 1.33 -4.75 15.12
C CYS A 80 1.42 -4.87 16.65
N HIS A 81 0.83 -3.93 17.38
CA HIS A 81 0.72 -4.01 18.83
C HIS A 81 -0.03 -5.26 19.32
N ASN A 82 -1.15 -5.61 18.67
CA ASN A 82 -1.89 -6.84 18.99
C ASN A 82 -1.11 -8.11 18.61
N GLU A 83 -0.34 -8.05 17.55
CA GLU A 83 0.56 -9.13 17.08
C GLU A 83 1.68 -9.39 18.10
N ILE A 84 2.35 -8.35 18.56
CA ILE A 84 3.38 -8.41 19.62
C ILE A 84 2.82 -9.06 20.89
N HIS A 85 1.62 -8.68 21.29
CA HIS A 85 0.96 -9.22 22.48
C HIS A 85 0.23 -10.55 22.25
N LYS A 86 0.30 -11.14 21.06
CA LYS A 86 -0.42 -12.39 20.70
C LYS A 86 -1.89 -12.37 21.11
N ARG A 87 -2.55 -11.20 20.98
CA ARG A 87 -3.94 -11.03 21.36
C ARG A 87 -4.88 -11.75 20.39
N PHE A 88 -6.07 -12.14 20.88
CA PHE A 88 -7.09 -12.96 20.23
C PHE A 88 -7.26 -12.69 18.72
N GLY A 89 -7.18 -13.74 17.89
CA GLY A 89 -7.43 -13.72 16.45
C GLY A 89 -6.28 -13.13 15.61
N TYR A 90 -5.20 -12.72 16.23
CA TYR A 90 -3.95 -12.42 15.55
C TYR A 90 -3.06 -13.67 15.54
N SER A 91 -3.45 -14.69 14.78
CA SER A 91 -2.49 -15.65 14.27
C SER A 91 -1.51 -14.88 13.37
N ALA A 92 -0.24 -15.31 13.35
CA ALA A 92 0.71 -14.82 12.37
C ALA A 92 0.03 -14.86 10.98
N ARG A 93 -0.27 -13.69 10.43
CA ARG A 93 -0.82 -13.63 9.06
C ARG A 93 0.33 -13.87 8.12
N GLU A 94 0.06 -14.64 7.09
CA GLU A 94 0.92 -14.65 5.92
C GLU A 94 1.22 -13.21 5.51
N PRO A 95 2.48 -12.91 5.20
CA PRO A 95 2.86 -11.56 4.80
C PRO A 95 2.05 -11.15 3.57
N GLN A 96 1.57 -9.90 3.57
CA GLN A 96 0.84 -9.34 2.43
C GLN A 96 1.85 -8.82 1.41
N HIS A 97 1.93 -9.44 0.24
CA HIS A 97 2.87 -9.09 -0.81
C HIS A 97 2.28 -8.12 -1.83
N VAL A 98 3.10 -7.25 -2.40
CA VAL A 98 2.69 -6.29 -3.43
C VAL A 98 3.57 -6.44 -4.66
N TYR A 99 2.91 -6.57 -5.81
CA TYR A 99 3.54 -6.73 -7.11
C TYR A 99 3.11 -5.59 -8.03
N ILE A 100 4.06 -4.95 -8.70
CA ILE A 100 3.80 -4.00 -9.78
C ILE A 100 3.97 -4.74 -11.09
N VAL A 101 2.90 -4.84 -11.87
CA VAL A 101 2.90 -5.52 -13.17
C VAL A 101 2.81 -4.48 -14.27
N TYR A 102 3.88 -4.30 -15.03
CA TYR A 102 3.96 -3.26 -16.03
C TYR A 102 4.30 -3.79 -17.43
N GLY A 103 4.06 -2.97 -18.42
CA GLY A 103 4.33 -3.27 -19.83
C GLY A 103 3.44 -2.45 -20.75
N SER A 104 3.65 -2.60 -22.05
CA SER A 104 2.88 -1.90 -23.09
C SER A 104 1.36 -2.11 -22.96
N PRO A 105 0.52 -1.18 -23.39
CA PRO A 105 -0.87 -1.52 -23.69
C PRO A 105 -0.94 -2.78 -24.56
N CYS A 106 -1.93 -3.61 -24.35
CA CYS A 106 -2.11 -4.89 -25.08
C CYS A 106 -1.01 -5.95 -24.88
N ALA A 107 -0.08 -5.77 -23.95
CA ALA A 107 0.98 -6.75 -23.65
C ALA A 107 0.51 -8.02 -22.93
N GLY A 108 -0.75 -8.12 -22.48
CA GLY A 108 -1.24 -9.31 -21.78
C GLY A 108 -1.08 -9.26 -20.26
N LYS A 109 -0.87 -8.06 -19.67
CA LYS A 109 -0.71 -7.90 -18.21
C LYS A 109 -1.90 -8.40 -17.39
N ALA A 110 -3.11 -8.08 -17.84
CA ALA A 110 -4.34 -8.46 -17.14
C ALA A 110 -4.58 -9.96 -17.22
N GLU A 111 -4.27 -10.56 -18.36
CA GLU A 111 -4.32 -12.01 -18.59
C GLU A 111 -3.32 -12.71 -17.68
N TRP A 112 -2.06 -12.28 -17.66
CA TRP A 112 -1.03 -12.84 -16.79
C TRP A 112 -1.43 -12.77 -15.31
N VAL A 113 -1.97 -11.64 -14.86
CA VAL A 113 -2.45 -11.51 -13.47
C VAL A 113 -3.66 -12.40 -13.21
N ALA A 114 -4.55 -12.59 -14.19
CA ALA A 114 -5.71 -13.48 -14.04
C ALA A 114 -5.29 -14.96 -13.86
N ASP A 115 -4.15 -15.35 -14.48
CA ASP A 115 -3.63 -16.72 -14.36
C ASP A 115 -2.94 -17.00 -13.01
N VAL A 116 -2.39 -15.94 -12.36
CA VAL A 116 -1.60 -16.12 -11.12
C VAL A 116 -2.31 -15.63 -9.86
N ALA A 117 -3.35 -14.80 -9.98
CA ALA A 117 -4.07 -14.25 -8.83
C ALA A 117 -5.06 -15.29 -8.26
N GLU A 118 -5.02 -15.43 -6.95
CA GLU A 118 -5.86 -16.37 -6.21
C GLU A 118 -7.04 -15.66 -5.51
N PRO A 119 -8.09 -16.39 -5.11
CA PRO A 119 -9.15 -15.84 -4.28
C PRO A 119 -8.59 -15.20 -3.01
N GLY A 120 -8.90 -13.92 -2.79
CA GLY A 120 -8.37 -13.15 -1.65
C GLY A 120 -7.26 -12.16 -2.03
N ASP A 121 -6.80 -12.16 -3.28
CA ASP A 121 -5.86 -11.19 -3.81
C ASP A 121 -6.56 -9.90 -4.29
N ILE A 122 -5.85 -8.77 -4.21
CA ILE A 122 -6.29 -7.51 -4.81
C ILE A 122 -5.69 -7.38 -6.21
N VAL A 123 -6.53 -7.11 -7.21
CA VAL A 123 -6.10 -6.77 -8.56
C VAL A 123 -6.51 -5.33 -8.87
N LEU A 124 -5.56 -4.40 -8.79
CA LEU A 124 -5.76 -3.01 -9.17
C LEU A 124 -5.46 -2.82 -10.66
N ASN A 125 -6.52 -2.75 -11.46
CA ASN A 125 -6.48 -2.47 -12.88
C ASN A 125 -7.40 -1.27 -13.18
N ILE A 126 -6.84 -0.22 -13.79
CA ILE A 126 -7.58 1.03 -14.08
C ILE A 126 -8.79 0.79 -15.00
N ASP A 127 -8.71 -0.16 -15.94
CA ASP A 127 -9.81 -0.46 -16.86
C ASP A 127 -10.99 -1.13 -16.12
N ARG A 128 -10.70 -1.93 -15.08
CA ARG A 128 -11.75 -2.47 -14.20
C ARG A 128 -12.43 -1.38 -13.38
N LEU A 129 -11.68 -0.35 -12.94
CA LEU A 129 -12.26 0.79 -12.23
C LEU A 129 -13.16 1.61 -13.15
N TRP A 130 -12.76 1.83 -14.41
CA TRP A 130 -13.63 2.43 -15.42
C TRP A 130 -14.91 1.64 -15.60
N ALA A 131 -14.81 0.32 -15.76
CA ALA A 131 -15.96 -0.55 -15.91
C ALA A 131 -16.89 -0.55 -14.68
N ALA A 132 -16.33 -0.39 -13.48
CA ALA A 132 -17.09 -0.43 -12.23
C ALA A 132 -17.98 0.80 -11.99
N ILE A 133 -17.61 1.98 -12.51
CA ILE A 133 -18.35 3.22 -12.20
C ILE A 133 -18.97 3.93 -13.40
N ARG A 134 -18.63 3.52 -14.63
CA ARG A 134 -19.31 4.06 -15.83
C ARG A 134 -20.71 3.48 -15.97
N ALA A 135 -21.58 4.22 -16.65
CA ALA A 135 -22.93 3.73 -16.96
C ALA A 135 -22.88 2.53 -17.93
N ASP A 136 -23.80 1.58 -17.78
CA ASP A 136 -23.89 0.36 -18.60
C ASP A 136 -24.08 0.63 -20.11
N LYS A 137 -24.59 1.82 -20.44
CA LYS A 137 -24.79 2.26 -21.83
C LYS A 137 -23.50 2.64 -22.56
N CYS A 138 -22.38 2.80 -21.82
CA CYS A 138 -21.09 3.10 -22.42
C CYS A 138 -20.49 1.88 -23.12
N GLY A 139 -19.81 2.09 -24.24
CA GLY A 139 -19.05 1.05 -24.94
C GLY A 139 -17.94 0.45 -24.06
N ALA A 140 -17.51 -0.76 -24.38
CA ALA A 140 -16.55 -1.53 -23.55
C ALA A 140 -15.25 -0.79 -23.24
N TYR A 141 -14.78 0.05 -24.14
CA TYR A 141 -13.52 0.82 -23.99
C TYR A 141 -13.74 2.32 -23.84
N GLU A 142 -15.00 2.76 -23.74
CA GLU A 142 -15.34 4.16 -23.58
C GLU A 142 -14.95 4.66 -22.17
N LYS A 143 -14.28 5.82 -22.13
CA LYS A 143 -13.77 6.46 -20.91
C LYS A 143 -14.25 7.91 -20.85
N PRO A 144 -15.52 8.13 -20.40
CA PRO A 144 -16.08 9.47 -20.33
C PRO A 144 -15.21 10.42 -19.51
N SER A 145 -14.92 11.60 -20.04
CA SER A 145 -14.06 12.61 -19.41
C SER A 145 -14.62 13.10 -18.08
N GLU A 146 -15.95 13.13 -17.94
CA GLU A 146 -16.70 13.62 -16.79
C GLU A 146 -16.39 12.86 -15.50
N ILE A 147 -16.19 11.54 -15.61
CA ILE A 147 -15.90 10.68 -14.44
C ILE A 147 -14.41 10.33 -14.28
N LYS A 148 -13.55 10.88 -15.13
CA LYS A 148 -12.11 10.60 -15.12
C LYS A 148 -11.48 10.83 -13.75
N GLN A 149 -11.77 11.97 -13.12
CA GLN A 149 -11.23 12.29 -11.79
C GLN A 149 -11.70 11.30 -10.72
N ASN A 150 -12.95 10.81 -10.80
CA ASN A 150 -13.48 9.82 -9.88
C ASN A 150 -12.74 8.47 -10.00
N VAL A 151 -12.45 8.02 -11.23
CA VAL A 151 -11.68 6.79 -11.47
C VAL A 151 -10.27 6.91 -10.87
N PHE A 152 -9.59 8.04 -11.09
CA PHE A 152 -8.26 8.26 -10.52
C PHE A 152 -8.29 8.36 -8.99
N ALA A 153 -9.30 9.02 -8.41
CA ALA A 153 -9.49 9.05 -6.95
C ALA A 153 -9.70 7.65 -6.36
N LEU A 154 -10.47 6.79 -7.02
CA LEU A 154 -10.65 5.40 -6.60
C LEU A 154 -9.33 4.62 -6.67
N ARG A 155 -8.55 4.78 -7.76
CA ARG A 155 -7.23 4.18 -7.89
C ARG A 155 -6.33 4.60 -6.74
N ASP A 156 -6.24 5.90 -6.45
CA ASP A 156 -5.36 6.45 -5.43
C ASP A 156 -5.76 5.97 -4.03
N ASN A 157 -7.06 5.90 -3.74
CA ASN A 157 -7.56 5.30 -2.51
C ASN A 157 -7.19 3.81 -2.37
N LEU A 158 -7.25 3.04 -3.46
CA LEU A 158 -6.83 1.64 -3.45
C LEU A 158 -5.32 1.49 -3.24
N ILE A 159 -4.51 2.35 -3.88
CA ILE A 159 -3.07 2.41 -3.66
C ILE A 159 -2.77 2.71 -2.19
N ASP A 160 -3.45 3.68 -1.58
CA ASP A 160 -3.30 3.99 -0.16
C ASP A 160 -3.69 2.82 0.75
N MET A 161 -4.78 2.10 0.43
CA MET A 161 -5.17 0.89 1.16
C MET A 161 -4.12 -0.21 1.05
N ILE A 162 -3.53 -0.42 -0.13
CA ILE A 162 -2.45 -1.39 -0.36
C ILE A 162 -1.20 -0.96 0.41
N ARG A 163 -0.81 0.31 0.33
CA ARG A 163 0.34 0.88 1.02
C ARG A 163 0.31 0.61 2.53
N VAL A 164 -0.84 0.81 3.16
CA VAL A 164 -1.01 0.58 4.60
C VAL A 164 -1.42 -0.86 4.94
N ARG A 165 -1.44 -1.75 3.95
CA ARG A 165 -1.84 -3.16 4.14
C ARG A 165 -3.22 -3.30 4.80
N ARG A 166 -4.17 -2.44 4.43
CA ARG A 166 -5.53 -2.47 4.98
C ARG A 166 -6.32 -3.64 4.41
N GLY A 167 -6.90 -4.46 5.29
CA GLY A 167 -7.70 -5.62 4.90
C GLY A 167 -7.00 -6.96 5.16
N ARG A 168 -7.59 -8.05 4.63
CA ARG A 168 -7.12 -9.44 4.83
C ARG A 168 -6.76 -10.10 3.49
N TRP A 169 -6.25 -9.33 2.56
CA TRP A 169 -5.79 -9.85 1.29
C TRP A 169 -4.40 -10.52 1.44
N ASN A 170 -4.05 -11.40 0.50
CA ASN A 170 -2.75 -12.09 0.48
C ASN A 170 -1.75 -11.33 -0.40
N ASN A 171 -2.07 -11.17 -1.68
CA ASN A 171 -1.26 -10.44 -2.63
C ASN A 171 -2.02 -9.24 -3.20
N ALA A 172 -1.30 -8.22 -3.65
CA ALA A 172 -1.87 -7.10 -4.40
C ALA A 172 -1.08 -6.91 -5.70
N TYR A 173 -1.77 -6.97 -6.83
CA TYR A 173 -1.21 -6.76 -8.15
C TYR A 173 -1.63 -5.38 -8.66
N ILE A 174 -0.68 -4.46 -8.83
CA ILE A 174 -0.91 -3.13 -9.39
C ILE A 174 -0.52 -3.15 -10.86
N ILE A 175 -1.51 -3.11 -11.74
CA ILE A 175 -1.32 -3.22 -13.19
C ILE A 175 -1.27 -1.82 -13.81
N GLY A 176 -0.23 -1.54 -14.61
CA GLY A 176 -0.13 -0.27 -15.32
C GLY A 176 0.83 -0.27 -16.51
N GLY A 177 0.91 0.85 -17.20
CA GLY A 177 1.86 1.04 -18.29
C GLY A 177 3.28 1.28 -17.78
N TYR A 178 3.45 2.27 -16.93
CA TYR A 178 4.68 2.67 -16.24
C TYR A 178 5.94 2.61 -17.13
N PRO A 179 6.00 3.37 -18.25
CA PRO A 179 7.10 3.26 -19.19
C PRO A 179 8.43 3.74 -18.61
N LEU A 180 8.42 4.70 -17.69
CA LEU A 180 9.64 5.27 -17.12
C LEU A 180 10.08 4.51 -15.88
N GLU A 181 11.39 4.24 -15.78
CA GLU A 181 11.99 3.56 -14.62
C GLU A 181 11.68 4.29 -13.30
N GLY A 182 11.89 5.61 -13.25
CA GLY A 182 11.63 6.39 -12.04
C GLY A 182 10.15 6.45 -11.62
N GLU A 183 9.19 6.20 -12.53
CA GLU A 183 7.78 6.02 -12.15
C GLU A 183 7.58 4.69 -11.42
N ARG A 184 8.22 3.63 -11.90
CA ARG A 184 8.16 2.29 -11.30
C ARG A 184 8.79 2.26 -9.93
N GLU A 185 9.99 2.86 -9.79
CA GLU A 185 10.72 2.95 -8.52
C GLU A 185 9.93 3.71 -7.47
N ARG A 186 9.44 4.92 -7.79
CA ARG A 186 8.61 5.72 -6.88
C ARG A 186 7.35 4.99 -6.43
N LEU A 187 6.67 4.30 -7.35
CA LEU A 187 5.50 3.50 -6.99
C LEU A 187 5.91 2.33 -6.09
N ALA A 188 7.02 1.64 -6.41
CA ALA A 188 7.52 0.52 -5.62
C ALA A 188 7.88 0.94 -4.18
N GLU A 189 8.57 2.05 -4.02
CA GLU A 189 8.88 2.63 -2.71
C GLU A 189 7.60 3.01 -1.96
N MET A 190 6.68 3.73 -2.62
CA MET A 190 5.43 4.19 -2.02
C MET A 190 4.62 3.02 -1.44
N VAL A 191 4.50 1.91 -2.16
CA VAL A 191 3.67 0.77 -1.73
C VAL A 191 4.49 -0.32 -1.04
N SER A 192 5.80 -0.14 -0.86
CA SER A 192 6.73 -1.16 -0.40
C SER A 192 6.51 -2.47 -1.19
N ALA A 193 6.70 -2.38 -2.51
CA ALA A 193 6.49 -3.50 -3.42
C ALA A 193 7.58 -4.57 -3.25
N ASP A 194 7.18 -5.82 -3.22
CA ASP A 194 8.11 -6.96 -3.14
C ASP A 194 8.79 -7.22 -4.48
N LYS A 195 8.09 -6.93 -5.60
CA LYS A 195 8.63 -7.17 -6.94
C LYS A 195 7.98 -6.28 -8.00
N ILE A 196 8.80 -5.89 -8.99
CA ILE A 196 8.35 -5.25 -10.23
C ILE A 196 8.45 -6.29 -11.35
N ILE A 197 7.34 -6.58 -12.02
CA ILE A 197 7.21 -7.63 -13.04
C ILE A 197 6.96 -6.97 -14.38
N PHE A 198 7.86 -7.21 -15.32
CA PHE A 198 7.73 -6.74 -16.70
C PHE A 198 7.05 -7.82 -17.55
N ILE A 199 5.98 -7.44 -18.23
CA ILE A 199 5.35 -8.29 -19.26
C ILE A 199 5.91 -7.86 -20.61
N ASP A 200 6.95 -8.58 -21.02
CA ASP A 200 7.70 -8.31 -22.26
C ASP A 200 7.00 -8.98 -23.45
N THR A 201 6.17 -8.19 -24.12
CA THR A 201 5.50 -8.62 -25.35
C THR A 201 6.02 -7.77 -26.52
N PRO A 202 6.46 -8.39 -27.63
CA PRO A 202 6.97 -7.66 -28.78
C PRO A 202 6.01 -6.59 -29.30
N LYS A 203 6.58 -5.43 -29.73
CA LYS A 203 5.82 -4.26 -30.20
C LYS A 203 4.78 -4.63 -31.25
N ASP A 204 5.17 -5.45 -32.24
CA ASP A 204 4.30 -5.83 -33.35
C ASP A 204 3.06 -6.63 -32.88
N LEU A 205 3.24 -7.51 -31.89
CA LEU A 205 2.13 -8.25 -31.30
C LEU A 205 1.20 -7.34 -30.49
N CYS A 206 1.75 -6.36 -29.77
CA CYS A 206 0.95 -5.35 -29.07
C CYS A 206 0.13 -4.50 -30.06
N ILE A 207 0.74 -4.09 -31.18
CA ILE A 207 0.07 -3.33 -32.24
C ILE A 207 -1.05 -4.17 -32.88
N LEU A 208 -0.78 -5.44 -33.20
CA LEU A 208 -1.79 -6.33 -33.78
C LEU A 208 -3.02 -6.45 -32.88
N LYS A 209 -2.81 -6.67 -31.58
CA LYS A 209 -3.91 -6.70 -30.59
C LYS A 209 -4.60 -5.33 -30.46
N ALA A 210 -3.84 -4.24 -30.46
CA ALA A 210 -4.39 -2.89 -30.36
C ALA A 210 -5.36 -2.57 -31.49
N LYS A 211 -5.01 -2.90 -32.74
CA LYS A 211 -5.86 -2.71 -33.93
C LYS A 211 -7.18 -3.45 -33.87
N SER A 212 -7.21 -4.61 -33.22
CA SER A 212 -8.46 -5.35 -33.02
C SER A 212 -9.41 -4.72 -31.99
N ILE A 213 -8.89 -3.82 -31.16
CA ILE A 213 -9.67 -3.14 -30.11
C ILE A 213 -10.18 -1.78 -30.62
N SER A 214 -9.28 -0.92 -31.07
CA SER A 214 -9.60 0.41 -31.58
C SER A 214 -8.41 0.97 -32.38
N PRO A 215 -8.66 1.74 -33.47
CA PRO A 215 -7.58 2.43 -34.20
C PRO A 215 -6.72 3.35 -33.33
N ASP A 216 -7.31 3.98 -32.32
CA ASP A 216 -6.59 4.89 -31.41
C ASP A 216 -5.65 4.15 -30.45
N MET A 217 -5.89 2.86 -30.20
CA MET A 217 -5.10 2.08 -29.25
C MET A 217 -3.67 1.83 -29.76
N GLU A 218 -3.46 1.74 -31.07
CA GLU A 218 -2.13 1.62 -31.69
C GLU A 218 -1.21 2.78 -31.30
N LYS A 219 -1.73 4.00 -31.29
CA LYS A 219 -0.98 5.20 -30.88
C LYS A 219 -0.42 5.07 -29.47
N TYR A 220 -1.20 4.56 -28.51
CA TYR A 220 -0.76 4.38 -27.14
C TYR A 220 0.32 3.30 -27.01
N VAL A 221 0.28 2.25 -27.83
CA VAL A 221 1.33 1.23 -27.88
C VAL A 221 2.63 1.85 -28.38
N VAL A 222 2.60 2.56 -29.50
CA VAL A 222 3.79 3.21 -30.06
C VAL A 222 4.40 4.20 -29.07
N GLU A 223 3.59 5.09 -28.50
CA GLU A 223 4.02 6.07 -27.49
C GLU A 223 4.64 5.42 -26.26
N TRP A 224 4.12 4.28 -25.84
CA TRP A 224 4.69 3.54 -24.72
C TRP A 224 6.09 3.04 -25.04
N PHE A 225 6.31 2.39 -26.19
CA PHE A 225 7.63 1.88 -26.59
C PHE A 225 8.65 3.00 -26.81
N ASP A 226 8.22 4.15 -27.32
CA ASP A 226 9.10 5.32 -27.51
C ASP A 226 9.55 5.94 -26.17
N ARG A 227 8.78 5.76 -25.11
CA ARG A 227 9.07 6.27 -23.76
C ARG A 227 9.69 5.23 -22.83
N HIS A 228 9.61 3.94 -23.17
CA HIS A 228 10.04 2.87 -22.27
C HIS A 228 11.54 2.92 -22.01
N THR A 229 11.88 2.99 -20.73
CA THR A 229 13.25 2.86 -20.25
C THR A 229 13.47 1.47 -19.65
N THR A 230 14.47 0.75 -20.20
CA THR A 230 14.86 -0.57 -19.66
C THR A 230 15.45 -0.40 -18.27
N PRO A 231 15.13 -1.29 -17.30
CA PRO A 231 15.80 -1.28 -16.01
C PRO A 231 17.32 -1.36 -16.20
N ARG A 232 18.06 -0.53 -15.45
CA ARG A 232 19.52 -0.64 -15.43
C ARG A 232 19.87 -2.00 -14.82
N SER A 233 20.61 -2.81 -15.58
CA SER A 233 21.21 -4.04 -15.03
C SER A 233 22.17 -3.63 -13.91
N VAL A 234 21.83 -4.03 -12.68
CA VAL A 234 22.70 -3.93 -11.50
C VAL A 234 23.73 -5.05 -11.55
#